data_e4f8e3329988876ac5c1db16803bad55
#
_entry.id   e4f8e3329988876ac5c1db16803bad55
#
_cell.length_a   1.000
_cell.length_b   1.000
_cell.length_c   1.000
_cell.angle_alpha   90.00
_cell.angle_beta   90.00
_cell.angle_gamma   90.00
#
_symmetry.space_group_name_H-M   'P 1'
#
loop_
_entity.id
_entity.type
_entity.pdbx_description
1 polymer ?
#
loop_
_entity_poly.entity_id
_entity_poly.type
_entity_poly.pdbx_seq_one_letter_code
_entity_poly.pdbx_strand_id
1 'polypeptide(L)'
;MDLEGLGLTKTEASVYLTLLKEGSCLASNIIKRLQLHRATVYDVLDRLIEKGLANYIIIDNKKYYGANKPERFLDILHEQKDELERKEKDVERLVKELSVIKEKTPSSSVEILSGKEGLKSLMQDLLEVKEFLVMGGEIKFNEYLPVYTIHWAKEREKKKVYARILTTFTSSSKWAYNKYKQLPKETSIPTSTIMYGNNVALILPEEPLKIILIKSKKTAETYRTEFELIWKKD
;
A
#
# COMPACT_ATOMS: atom_id res chain seq x y z
N MET A 1 -19.13 -11.77 18.84
CA MET A 1 -19.21 -10.46 18.19
C MET A 1 -17.82 -9.86 18.25
N ASP A 2 -17.23 -9.61 17.13
CA ASP A 2 -15.89 -9.02 17.06
C ASP A 2 -16.02 -7.48 16.98
N LEU A 3 -16.05 -6.85 18.16
CA LEU A 3 -16.04 -5.39 18.29
C LEU A 3 -14.60 -4.82 18.26
N GLU A 4 -13.59 -5.69 18.37
CA GLU A 4 -12.18 -5.28 18.29
C GLU A 4 -11.84 -4.82 16.87
N GLY A 5 -12.37 -5.52 15.86
CA GLY A 5 -12.25 -5.09 14.45
C GLY A 5 -12.88 -3.73 14.14
N LEU A 6 -13.73 -3.21 15.04
CA LEU A 6 -14.35 -1.89 14.93
C LEU A 6 -13.62 -0.81 15.76
N GLY A 7 -12.41 -1.09 16.25
CA GLY A 7 -11.58 -0.12 16.97
C GLY A 7 -11.84 -0.03 18.47
N LEU A 8 -12.46 -1.03 19.07
CA LEU A 8 -12.57 -1.16 20.51
C LEU A 8 -11.50 -2.12 21.07
N THR A 9 -10.98 -1.79 22.23
CA THR A 9 -10.23 -2.78 23.02
C THR A 9 -11.16 -3.81 23.62
N LYS A 10 -10.65 -4.97 24.05
CA LYS A 10 -11.43 -6.02 24.74
C LYS A 10 -12.22 -5.48 25.93
N THR A 11 -11.60 -4.60 26.69
CA THR A 11 -12.23 -3.99 27.88
C THR A 11 -13.34 -3.03 27.46
N GLU A 12 -13.12 -2.18 26.47
CA GLU A 12 -14.14 -1.27 25.92
C GLU A 12 -15.33 -2.05 25.37
N ALA A 13 -15.09 -3.11 24.62
CA ALA A 13 -16.14 -3.99 24.10
C ALA A 13 -16.97 -4.63 25.24
N SER A 14 -16.31 -5.11 26.29
CA SER A 14 -17.00 -5.72 27.45
C SER A 14 -17.87 -4.71 28.21
N VAL A 15 -17.37 -3.49 28.41
CA VAL A 15 -18.13 -2.40 29.07
C VAL A 15 -19.31 -1.97 28.21
N TYR A 16 -19.10 -1.75 26.90
CA TYR A 16 -20.14 -1.37 25.96
C TYR A 16 -21.26 -2.41 25.89
N LEU A 17 -20.93 -3.71 25.78
CA LEU A 17 -21.91 -4.80 25.79
C LEU A 17 -22.65 -4.91 27.12
N THR A 18 -22.00 -4.58 28.25
CA THR A 18 -22.64 -4.54 29.54
C THR A 18 -23.67 -3.41 29.60
N LEU A 19 -23.32 -2.21 29.15
CA LEU A 19 -24.23 -1.07 29.06
C LEU A 19 -25.42 -1.35 28.14
N LEU A 20 -25.20 -2.02 27.00
CA LEU A 20 -26.31 -2.42 26.12
C LEU A 20 -27.28 -3.38 26.77
N LYS A 21 -26.77 -4.34 27.57
CA LYS A 21 -27.60 -5.36 28.23
C LYS A 21 -28.37 -4.84 29.45
N GLU A 22 -27.73 -3.96 30.22
CA GLU A 22 -28.32 -3.47 31.49
C GLU A 22 -29.11 -2.17 31.30
N GLY A 23 -28.93 -1.47 30.14
CA GLY A 23 -29.45 -0.13 30.00
C GLY A 23 -28.62 0.87 30.82
N SER A 24 -29.21 2.01 31.15
CA SER A 24 -28.54 3.04 31.95
C SER A 24 -28.29 2.58 33.39
N CYS A 25 -27.02 2.54 33.80
CA CYS A 25 -26.60 2.07 35.11
C CYS A 25 -25.45 2.88 35.70
N LEU A 26 -25.24 2.74 37.01
CA LEU A 26 -24.11 3.34 37.73
C LEU A 26 -22.80 2.60 37.34
N ALA A 27 -21.66 3.32 37.32
CA ALA A 27 -20.34 2.71 37.10
C ALA A 27 -20.05 1.58 38.13
N SER A 28 -20.59 1.66 39.34
CA SER A 28 -20.46 0.60 40.36
C SER A 28 -21.04 -0.75 39.92
N ASN A 29 -22.09 -0.75 39.09
CA ASN A 29 -22.71 -1.97 38.57
C ASN A 29 -21.78 -2.65 37.57
N ILE A 30 -21.14 -1.84 36.68
CA ILE A 30 -20.16 -2.32 35.69
C ILE A 30 -18.92 -2.90 36.40
N ILE A 31 -18.43 -2.20 37.45
CA ILE A 31 -17.30 -2.65 38.27
C ILE A 31 -17.58 -4.03 38.87
N LYS A 32 -18.76 -4.20 39.50
CA LYS A 32 -19.16 -5.48 40.10
C LYS A 32 -19.31 -6.59 39.08
N ARG A 33 -19.90 -6.28 37.91
CA ARG A 33 -20.20 -7.29 36.91
C ARG A 33 -18.96 -7.79 36.16
N LEU A 34 -18.05 -6.88 35.80
CA LEU A 34 -16.85 -7.19 35.05
C LEU A 34 -15.63 -7.45 35.92
N GLN A 35 -15.75 -7.25 37.25
CA GLN A 35 -14.65 -7.38 38.23
C GLN A 35 -13.41 -6.55 37.85
N LEU A 36 -13.63 -5.36 37.28
CA LEU A 36 -12.59 -4.44 36.88
C LEU A 36 -12.28 -3.42 37.98
N HIS A 37 -11.06 -2.90 37.99
CA HIS A 37 -10.71 -1.81 38.90
C HIS A 37 -11.52 -0.55 38.58
N ARG A 38 -11.85 0.21 39.63
CA ARG A 38 -12.65 1.43 39.49
C ARG A 38 -12.07 2.41 38.50
N ALA A 39 -10.76 2.68 38.58
CA ALA A 39 -10.06 3.60 37.64
C ALA A 39 -10.19 3.16 36.18
N THR A 40 -10.04 1.85 35.94
CA THR A 40 -10.17 1.27 34.55
C THR A 40 -11.57 1.47 34.01
N VAL A 41 -12.63 1.27 34.82
CA VAL A 41 -14.02 1.44 34.36
C VAL A 41 -14.30 2.89 33.98
N TYR A 42 -13.86 3.85 34.79
CA TYR A 42 -14.05 5.27 34.46
C TYR A 42 -13.26 5.68 33.22
N ASP A 43 -12.02 5.28 33.08
CA ASP A 43 -11.18 5.54 31.92
C ASP A 43 -11.81 4.95 30.64
N VAL A 44 -12.36 3.74 30.71
CA VAL A 44 -13.05 3.11 29.58
C VAL A 44 -14.37 3.81 29.27
N LEU A 45 -15.14 4.22 30.26
CA LEU A 45 -16.37 4.99 30.04
C LEU A 45 -16.10 6.33 29.37
N ASP A 46 -15.07 7.04 29.79
CA ASP A 46 -14.67 8.31 29.17
C ASP A 46 -14.27 8.10 27.71
N ARG A 47 -13.47 7.08 27.41
CA ARG A 47 -13.13 6.73 26.01
C ARG A 47 -14.34 6.34 25.17
N LEU A 48 -15.28 5.59 25.72
CA LEU A 48 -16.51 5.25 25.01
C LEU A 48 -17.38 6.48 24.74
N ILE A 49 -17.38 7.45 25.65
CA ILE A 49 -18.06 8.73 25.46
C ILE A 49 -17.36 9.56 24.38
N GLU A 50 -16.03 9.66 24.42
CA GLU A 50 -15.23 10.33 23.37
C GLU A 50 -15.46 9.71 21.98
N LYS A 51 -15.58 8.38 21.91
CA LYS A 51 -15.93 7.66 20.68
C LYS A 51 -17.41 7.80 20.28
N GLY A 52 -18.22 8.47 21.11
CA GLY A 52 -19.68 8.60 20.87
C GLY A 52 -20.45 7.29 21.00
N LEU A 53 -19.90 6.27 21.66
CA LEU A 53 -20.51 4.95 21.86
C LEU A 53 -21.25 4.83 23.19
N ALA A 54 -20.98 5.73 24.13
CA ALA A 54 -21.69 5.82 25.40
C ALA A 54 -22.09 7.27 25.70
N ASN A 55 -23.03 7.42 26.61
CA ASN A 55 -23.43 8.70 27.18
C ASN A 55 -23.69 8.54 28.67
N TYR A 56 -24.00 9.63 29.36
CA TYR A 56 -24.52 9.56 30.74
C TYR A 56 -25.61 10.61 30.97
N ILE A 57 -26.47 10.31 31.94
CA ILE A 57 -27.44 11.23 32.48
C ILE A 57 -27.15 11.41 33.97
N ILE A 58 -27.57 12.54 34.57
CA ILE A 58 -27.40 12.82 35.97
C ILE A 58 -28.78 12.74 36.65
N ILE A 59 -28.94 11.83 37.60
CA ILE A 59 -30.12 11.67 38.42
C ILE A 59 -29.67 11.65 39.89
N ASP A 60 -30.27 12.48 40.73
CA ASP A 60 -29.94 12.58 42.16
C ASP A 60 -28.43 12.73 42.40
N ASN A 61 -27.78 13.63 41.63
CA ASN A 61 -26.35 13.89 41.71
C ASN A 61 -25.44 12.68 41.43
N LYS A 62 -25.95 11.65 40.73
CA LYS A 62 -25.22 10.44 40.30
C LYS A 62 -25.26 10.30 38.78
N LYS A 63 -24.13 9.90 38.18
CA LYS A 63 -24.03 9.63 36.73
C LYS A 63 -24.49 8.20 36.42
N TYR A 64 -25.50 8.08 35.58
CA TYR A 64 -25.98 6.83 35.01
C TYR A 64 -25.49 6.76 33.57
N TYR A 65 -24.63 5.80 33.28
CA TYR A 65 -24.02 5.59 31.96
C TYR A 65 -24.88 4.65 31.14
N GLY A 66 -25.09 4.97 29.89
CA GLY A 66 -25.80 4.17 28.89
C GLY A 66 -25.02 3.99 27.61
N ALA A 67 -25.24 2.88 26.91
CA ALA A 67 -24.72 2.70 25.57
C ALA A 67 -25.54 3.50 24.55
N ASN A 68 -24.90 4.11 23.60
CA ASN A 68 -25.56 4.62 22.41
C ASN A 68 -25.93 3.43 21.49
N LYS A 69 -26.88 3.67 20.58
CA LYS A 69 -27.36 2.64 19.66
C LYS A 69 -26.22 2.07 18.81
N PRO A 70 -26.25 0.77 18.48
CA PRO A 70 -25.21 0.13 17.65
C PRO A 70 -25.02 0.76 16.28
N GLU A 71 -26.04 1.42 15.72
CA GLU A 71 -25.97 2.15 14.45
C GLU A 71 -24.87 3.23 14.47
N ARG A 72 -24.51 3.73 15.66
CA ARG A 72 -23.41 4.71 15.81
C ARG A 72 -22.06 4.20 15.29
N PHE A 73 -21.84 2.89 15.26
CA PHE A 73 -20.63 2.34 14.61
C PHE A 73 -20.59 2.64 13.10
N LEU A 74 -21.74 2.64 12.43
CA LEU A 74 -21.83 3.00 11.02
C LEU A 74 -21.52 4.49 10.81
N ASP A 75 -22.05 5.35 11.69
CA ASP A 75 -21.78 6.78 11.62
C ASP A 75 -20.28 7.08 11.78
N ILE A 76 -19.64 6.45 12.77
CA ILE A 76 -18.20 6.58 13.01
C ILE A 76 -17.41 6.13 11.76
N LEU A 77 -17.80 5.04 11.13
CA LEU A 77 -17.15 4.55 9.91
C LEU A 77 -17.33 5.52 8.75
N HIS A 78 -18.51 6.11 8.59
CA HIS A 78 -18.76 7.13 7.59
C HIS A 78 -17.93 8.40 7.84
N GLU A 79 -17.88 8.87 9.10
CA GLU A 79 -17.05 10.03 9.49
C GLU A 79 -15.55 9.78 9.14
N GLN A 80 -15.03 8.58 9.43
CA GLN A 80 -13.65 8.19 9.08
C GLN A 80 -13.42 8.16 7.58
N LYS A 81 -14.39 7.63 6.83
CA LYS A 81 -14.32 7.61 5.36
C LYS A 81 -14.26 9.01 4.77
N ASP A 82 -15.14 9.90 5.23
CA ASP A 82 -15.18 11.28 4.77
C ASP A 82 -13.89 12.03 5.11
N GLU A 83 -13.31 11.77 6.28
CA GLU A 83 -12.02 12.32 6.67
C GLU A 83 -10.88 11.82 5.76
N LEU A 84 -10.89 10.53 5.42
CA LEU A 84 -9.93 9.93 4.50
C LEU A 84 -10.03 10.55 3.09
N GLU A 85 -11.25 10.73 2.58
CA GLU A 85 -11.50 11.37 1.28
C GLU A 85 -11.02 12.83 1.26
N ARG A 86 -11.18 13.56 2.36
CA ARG A 86 -10.63 14.94 2.47
C ARG A 86 -9.10 14.92 2.46
N LYS A 87 -8.48 14.02 3.24
CA LYS A 87 -7.01 13.86 3.28
C LYS A 87 -6.47 13.49 1.90
N GLU A 88 -7.15 12.61 1.16
CA GLU A 88 -6.77 12.23 -0.20
C GLU A 88 -6.74 13.45 -1.14
N LYS A 89 -7.78 14.29 -1.12
CA LYS A 89 -7.80 15.52 -1.92
C LYS A 89 -6.71 16.52 -1.54
N ASP A 90 -6.41 16.64 -0.25
CA ASP A 90 -5.33 17.52 0.22
C ASP A 90 -3.96 17.02 -0.23
N VAL A 91 -3.73 15.69 -0.17
CA VAL A 91 -2.51 15.06 -0.69
C VAL A 91 -2.39 15.24 -2.20
N GLU A 92 -3.47 15.08 -2.97
CA GLU A 92 -3.47 15.32 -4.41
C GLU A 92 -3.07 16.77 -4.76
N ARG A 93 -3.56 17.75 -3.98
CA ARG A 93 -3.17 19.15 -4.14
C ARG A 93 -1.69 19.36 -3.87
N LEU A 94 -1.20 18.85 -2.74
CA LEU A 94 0.21 18.92 -2.36
C LEU A 94 1.12 18.25 -3.39
N VAL A 95 0.73 17.10 -3.94
CA VAL A 95 1.48 16.42 -5.00
C VAL A 95 1.61 17.30 -6.23
N LYS A 96 0.55 18.01 -6.64
CA LYS A 96 0.60 18.95 -7.76
C LYS A 96 1.54 20.13 -7.48
N GLU A 97 1.47 20.71 -6.29
CA GLU A 97 2.34 21.82 -5.89
C GLU A 97 3.81 21.40 -5.82
N LEU A 98 4.09 20.23 -5.23
CA LEU A 98 5.45 19.70 -5.10
C LEU A 98 6.03 19.23 -6.44
N SER A 99 5.22 18.78 -7.39
CA SER A 99 5.69 18.36 -8.71
C SER A 99 6.28 19.53 -9.50
N VAL A 100 5.78 20.75 -9.31
CA VAL A 100 6.33 21.96 -9.94
C VAL A 100 7.73 22.29 -9.42
N ILE A 101 8.04 21.94 -8.18
CA ILE A 101 9.37 22.19 -7.58
C ILE A 101 10.45 21.27 -8.15
N LYS A 102 10.06 20.11 -8.69
CA LYS A 102 10.99 19.06 -9.16
C LYS A 102 11.61 19.32 -10.55
N GLU A 103 11.26 20.38 -11.25
CA GLU A 103 11.67 20.62 -12.64
C GLU A 103 13.13 21.04 -12.87
N LYS A 104 14.01 21.00 -11.88
CA LYS A 104 15.45 21.26 -12.06
C LYS A 104 16.30 20.00 -11.98
N THR A 105 15.78 18.86 -12.42
CA THR A 105 16.63 17.65 -12.51
C THR A 105 17.55 17.80 -13.73
N PRO A 106 18.87 17.53 -13.61
CA PRO A 106 19.80 17.53 -14.73
C PRO A 106 19.28 16.66 -15.87
N SER A 107 19.64 16.98 -17.11
CA SER A 107 19.26 16.20 -18.31
C SER A 107 19.67 14.72 -18.26
N SER A 108 20.51 14.35 -17.30
CA SER A 108 20.87 12.97 -16.96
C SER A 108 21.21 12.87 -15.47
N SER A 109 20.71 11.83 -14.82
CA SER A 109 21.03 11.52 -13.42
C SER A 109 21.11 10.02 -13.18
N VAL A 110 21.82 9.64 -12.13
CA VAL A 110 21.87 8.26 -11.64
C VAL A 110 21.34 8.27 -10.20
N GLU A 111 20.35 7.45 -9.93
CA GLU A 111 19.73 7.31 -8.63
C GLU A 111 19.85 5.86 -8.16
N ILE A 112 20.01 5.63 -6.87
CA ILE A 112 19.99 4.30 -6.29
C ILE A 112 18.69 4.18 -5.50
N LEU A 113 17.80 3.28 -5.94
CA LEU A 113 16.60 2.92 -5.24
C LEU A 113 16.87 1.64 -4.44
N SER A 114 16.40 1.57 -3.20
CA SER A 114 16.71 0.46 -2.31
C SER A 114 15.46 -0.18 -1.72
N GLY A 115 15.51 -1.49 -1.54
CA GLY A 115 14.48 -2.27 -0.87
C GLY A 115 13.12 -2.25 -1.55
N LYS A 116 12.09 -2.55 -0.75
CA LYS A 116 10.71 -2.68 -1.23
C LYS A 116 10.13 -1.36 -1.78
N GLU A 117 10.45 -0.25 -1.16
CA GLU A 117 9.94 1.06 -1.60
C GLU A 117 10.59 1.50 -2.90
N GLY A 118 11.88 1.23 -3.08
CA GLY A 118 12.55 1.46 -4.36
C GLY A 118 11.96 0.63 -5.49
N LEU A 119 11.61 -0.62 -5.21
CA LEU A 119 10.95 -1.49 -6.18
C LEU A 119 9.54 -1.00 -6.53
N LYS A 120 8.76 -0.55 -5.54
CA LYS A 120 7.44 0.05 -5.78
C LYS A 120 7.54 1.30 -6.66
N SER A 121 8.52 2.17 -6.40
CA SER A 121 8.76 3.37 -7.21
C SER A 121 9.04 3.00 -8.67
N LEU A 122 9.93 2.05 -8.93
CA LEU A 122 10.18 1.55 -10.29
C LEU A 122 8.89 0.99 -10.93
N MET A 123 8.15 0.16 -10.21
CA MET A 123 6.91 -0.44 -10.73
C MET A 123 5.85 0.63 -11.06
N GLN A 124 5.78 1.71 -10.30
CA GLN A 124 4.91 2.85 -10.60
C GLN A 124 5.33 3.55 -11.90
N ASP A 125 6.62 3.83 -12.07
CA ASP A 125 7.14 4.44 -13.29
C ASP A 125 6.82 3.60 -14.54
N LEU A 126 6.84 2.26 -14.40
CA LEU A 126 6.49 1.36 -15.50
C LEU A 126 5.01 1.43 -15.91
N LEU A 127 4.11 1.93 -15.07
CA LEU A 127 2.71 2.17 -15.43
C LEU A 127 2.50 3.44 -16.26
N GLU A 128 3.49 4.33 -16.31
CA GLU A 128 3.38 5.61 -17.01
C GLU A 128 3.89 5.54 -18.48
N VAL A 129 4.37 4.38 -18.91
CA VAL A 129 4.84 4.16 -20.28
C VAL A 129 3.92 3.22 -21.05
N LYS A 130 3.95 3.27 -22.37
CA LYS A 130 3.18 2.34 -23.21
C LYS A 130 3.82 0.97 -23.30
N GLU A 131 5.16 0.92 -23.25
CA GLU A 131 5.95 -0.29 -23.34
C GLU A 131 7.23 -0.16 -22.55
N PHE A 132 7.67 -1.26 -21.96
CA PHE A 132 9.00 -1.40 -21.39
C PHE A 132 9.65 -2.70 -21.87
N LEU A 133 10.97 -2.69 -21.89
CA LEU A 133 11.79 -3.82 -22.33
C LEU A 133 12.54 -4.38 -21.13
N VAL A 134 12.64 -5.70 -21.07
CA VAL A 134 13.36 -6.38 -19.99
C VAL A 134 14.37 -7.33 -20.60
N MET A 135 15.60 -7.28 -20.13
CA MET A 135 16.66 -8.22 -20.51
C MET A 135 17.31 -8.78 -19.24
N GLY A 136 17.42 -10.09 -19.20
CA GLY A 136 18.20 -10.77 -18.16
C GLY A 136 17.42 -11.65 -17.22
N GLY A 137 17.85 -11.63 -15.95
CA GLY A 137 17.36 -12.51 -14.91
C GLY A 137 15.87 -12.33 -14.59
N GLU A 138 15.31 -13.31 -13.89
CA GLU A 138 13.93 -13.23 -13.45
C GLU A 138 13.77 -12.15 -12.38
N ILE A 139 12.88 -11.18 -12.65
CA ILE A 139 12.51 -10.20 -11.64
C ILE A 139 11.39 -10.80 -10.79
N LYS A 140 11.73 -11.18 -9.58
CA LYS A 140 10.82 -11.86 -8.66
C LYS A 140 9.92 -10.85 -7.91
N PHE A 141 9.19 -10.01 -8.62
CA PHE A 141 8.28 -9.03 -8.01
C PHE A 141 7.35 -9.65 -6.97
N ASN A 142 6.83 -10.85 -7.25
CA ASN A 142 5.93 -11.56 -6.33
C ASN A 142 6.61 -11.97 -5.03
N GLU A 143 7.91 -12.26 -5.02
CA GLU A 143 8.64 -12.61 -3.81
C GLU A 143 8.87 -11.38 -2.93
N TYR A 144 9.24 -10.25 -3.54
CA TYR A 144 9.50 -9.01 -2.80
C TYR A 144 8.23 -8.29 -2.35
N LEU A 145 7.18 -8.28 -3.20
CA LEU A 145 5.97 -7.48 -3.03
C LEU A 145 4.70 -8.27 -3.42
N PRO A 146 4.34 -9.37 -2.73
CA PRO A 146 3.31 -10.29 -3.18
C PRO A 146 1.93 -9.61 -3.39
N VAL A 147 1.46 -8.86 -2.41
CA VAL A 147 0.14 -8.18 -2.48
C VAL A 147 0.16 -7.02 -3.48
N TYR A 148 1.21 -6.21 -3.43
CA TYR A 148 1.34 -5.05 -4.32
C TYR A 148 1.42 -5.45 -5.79
N THR A 149 2.13 -6.54 -6.10
CA THR A 149 2.28 -7.04 -7.47
C THR A 149 0.94 -7.44 -8.10
N ILE A 150 0.01 -8.00 -7.30
CA ILE A 150 -1.34 -8.35 -7.78
C ILE A 150 -2.12 -7.09 -8.19
N HIS A 151 -2.07 -6.03 -7.37
CA HIS A 151 -2.73 -4.77 -7.69
C HIS A 151 -2.08 -4.08 -8.89
N TRP A 152 -0.77 -4.03 -8.91
CA TRP A 152 0.00 -3.46 -10.02
C TRP A 152 -0.29 -4.17 -11.35
N ALA A 153 -0.39 -5.51 -11.35
CA ALA A 153 -0.72 -6.29 -12.55
C ALA A 153 -2.09 -5.90 -13.12
N LYS A 154 -3.11 -5.73 -12.26
CA LYS A 154 -4.44 -5.28 -12.67
C LYS A 154 -4.43 -3.86 -13.26
N GLU A 155 -3.71 -2.94 -12.64
CA GLU A 155 -3.59 -1.57 -13.16
C GLU A 155 -2.82 -1.53 -14.48
N ARG A 156 -1.75 -2.33 -14.60
CA ARG A 156 -0.99 -2.49 -15.84
C ARG A 156 -1.88 -3.01 -16.98
N GLU A 157 -2.73 -3.99 -16.69
CA GLU A 157 -3.67 -4.55 -17.66
C GLU A 157 -4.71 -3.50 -18.10
N LYS A 158 -5.30 -2.75 -17.19
CA LYS A 158 -6.22 -1.64 -17.49
C LYS A 158 -5.55 -0.58 -18.39
N LYS A 159 -4.31 -0.21 -18.08
CA LYS A 159 -3.52 0.75 -18.86
C LYS A 159 -2.97 0.18 -20.17
N LYS A 160 -3.09 -1.14 -20.41
CA LYS A 160 -2.56 -1.87 -21.57
C LYS A 160 -1.06 -1.62 -21.79
N VAL A 161 -0.27 -1.67 -20.72
CA VAL A 161 1.17 -1.47 -20.79
C VAL A 161 1.84 -2.77 -21.26
N TYR A 162 2.52 -2.72 -22.39
CA TYR A 162 3.21 -3.86 -22.99
C TYR A 162 4.59 -4.09 -22.39
N ALA A 163 5.03 -5.36 -22.41
CA ALA A 163 6.42 -5.69 -22.11
C ALA A 163 6.98 -6.68 -23.14
N ARG A 164 8.23 -6.43 -23.59
CA ARG A 164 9.03 -7.38 -24.33
C ARG A 164 10.18 -7.85 -23.45
N ILE A 165 10.33 -9.15 -23.33
CA ILE A 165 11.21 -9.76 -22.33
C ILE A 165 12.15 -10.76 -23.01
N LEU A 166 13.45 -10.48 -22.97
CA LEU A 166 14.52 -11.42 -23.29
C LEU A 166 14.91 -12.16 -22.01
N THR A 167 14.70 -13.46 -21.98
CA THR A 167 14.90 -14.25 -20.76
C THR A 167 15.62 -15.56 -21.04
N THR A 168 16.37 -16.03 -20.07
CA THR A 168 16.97 -17.38 -20.08
C THR A 168 16.07 -18.42 -19.41
N PHE A 169 14.97 -17.99 -18.79
CA PHE A 169 14.02 -18.85 -18.07
C PHE A 169 12.78 -19.12 -18.89
N THR A 170 12.25 -20.35 -18.74
CA THR A 170 10.91 -20.64 -19.22
C THR A 170 9.92 -20.11 -18.21
N SER A 171 9.34 -18.92 -18.48
CA SER A 171 8.35 -18.33 -17.58
C SER A 171 7.10 -19.18 -17.53
N SER A 172 6.73 -19.62 -16.34
CA SER A 172 5.45 -20.31 -16.08
C SER A 172 4.27 -19.34 -15.97
N SER A 173 4.53 -18.07 -15.72
CA SER A 173 3.48 -17.04 -15.58
C SER A 173 3.29 -16.26 -16.88
N LYS A 174 2.15 -16.49 -17.52
CA LYS A 174 1.72 -15.72 -18.70
C LYS A 174 1.01 -14.45 -18.22
N TRP A 175 1.74 -13.40 -18.01
CA TRP A 175 1.15 -12.08 -17.76
C TRP A 175 0.55 -11.52 -19.04
N ALA A 176 -0.63 -10.92 -18.94
CA ALA A 176 -1.22 -10.21 -20.06
C ALA A 176 -0.27 -9.13 -20.60
N TYR A 177 -0.28 -8.92 -21.92
CA TYR A 177 0.57 -7.95 -22.61
C TYR A 177 2.08 -8.18 -22.54
N ASN A 178 2.54 -9.41 -22.18
CA ASN A 178 3.95 -9.78 -22.27
C ASN A 178 4.22 -10.58 -23.54
N LYS A 179 5.33 -10.23 -24.20
CA LYS A 179 5.96 -11.03 -25.25
C LYS A 179 7.32 -11.50 -24.75
N TYR A 180 7.61 -12.77 -24.92
CA TYR A 180 8.83 -13.39 -24.46
C TYR A 180 9.65 -13.88 -25.64
N LYS A 181 10.97 -13.69 -25.63
CA LYS A 181 11.92 -14.36 -26.46
C LYS A 181 12.97 -15.02 -25.58
N GLN A 182 13.17 -16.31 -25.79
CA GLN A 182 14.11 -17.09 -25.02
C GLN A 182 15.51 -16.92 -25.57
N LEU A 183 16.45 -16.62 -24.68
CA LEU A 183 17.88 -16.62 -24.98
C LEU A 183 18.45 -18.03 -24.90
N PRO A 184 19.60 -18.33 -25.54
CA PRO A 184 20.29 -19.60 -25.41
C PRO A 184 20.52 -19.96 -23.94
N LYS A 185 20.37 -21.24 -23.57
CA LYS A 185 20.46 -21.70 -22.18
C LYS A 185 21.82 -21.44 -21.54
N GLU A 186 22.87 -21.37 -22.35
CA GLU A 186 24.24 -21.08 -21.93
C GLU A 186 24.46 -19.62 -21.56
N THR A 187 23.49 -18.74 -21.88
CA THR A 187 23.57 -17.31 -21.57
C THR A 187 23.33 -17.09 -20.10
N SER A 188 24.32 -16.58 -19.37
CA SER A 188 24.18 -16.19 -17.98
C SER A 188 23.99 -14.68 -17.85
N ILE A 189 22.82 -14.24 -17.43
CA ILE A 189 22.51 -12.83 -17.15
C ILE A 189 21.92 -12.76 -15.74
N PRO A 190 22.77 -12.63 -14.70
CA PRO A 190 22.32 -12.68 -13.31
C PRO A 190 21.55 -11.44 -12.84
N THR A 191 21.66 -10.32 -13.56
CA THR A 191 20.96 -9.07 -13.26
C THR A 191 19.84 -8.85 -14.27
N SER A 192 18.86 -8.02 -13.89
CA SER A 192 17.79 -7.61 -14.80
C SER A 192 17.96 -6.16 -15.21
N THR A 193 17.87 -5.91 -16.49
CA THR A 193 17.87 -4.55 -17.06
C THR A 193 16.49 -4.23 -17.60
N ILE A 194 15.89 -3.13 -17.13
CA ILE A 194 14.60 -2.64 -17.63
C ILE A 194 14.80 -1.31 -18.32
N MET A 195 14.32 -1.21 -19.55
CA MET A 195 14.38 0.02 -20.35
C MET A 195 12.96 0.56 -20.53
N TYR A 196 12.71 1.80 -20.11
CA TYR A 196 11.40 2.46 -20.25
C TYR A 196 11.54 3.97 -20.39
N GLY A 197 10.70 4.61 -21.19
CA GLY A 197 10.82 6.04 -21.45
C GLY A 197 12.28 6.45 -21.82
N ASN A 198 12.88 7.34 -21.09
CA ASN A 198 14.29 7.74 -21.21
C ASN A 198 15.17 7.15 -20.09
N ASN A 199 14.73 6.05 -19.49
CA ASN A 199 15.35 5.49 -18.30
C ASN A 199 15.84 4.06 -18.53
N VAL A 200 16.88 3.69 -17.79
CA VAL A 200 17.39 2.32 -17.66
C VAL A 200 17.49 2.00 -16.18
N ALA A 201 16.84 0.92 -15.75
CA ALA A 201 16.96 0.41 -14.40
C ALA A 201 17.74 -0.91 -14.40
N LEU A 202 18.83 -0.97 -13.66
CA LEU A 202 19.59 -2.19 -13.42
C LEU A 202 19.23 -2.73 -12.05
N ILE A 203 18.61 -3.91 -12.00
CA ILE A 203 18.19 -4.55 -10.76
C ILE A 203 19.28 -5.49 -10.30
N LEU A 204 19.87 -5.20 -9.15
CA LEU A 204 20.88 -6.02 -8.50
C LEU A 204 20.18 -6.89 -7.46
N PRO A 205 20.21 -8.24 -7.60
CA PRO A 205 19.54 -9.17 -6.69
C PRO A 205 20.35 -9.36 -5.39
N GLU A 206 20.60 -8.27 -4.70
CA GLU A 206 21.29 -8.22 -3.41
C GLU A 206 20.28 -8.03 -2.27
N GLU A 207 20.70 -8.26 -1.02
CA GLU A 207 19.91 -7.88 0.16
C GLU A 207 20.59 -6.76 0.94
N PRO A 208 19.91 -5.60 1.11
CA PRO A 208 18.61 -5.25 0.51
C PRO A 208 18.70 -5.06 -1.01
N LEU A 209 17.60 -5.37 -1.72
CA LEU A 209 17.49 -5.17 -3.17
C LEU A 209 17.93 -3.76 -3.56
N LYS A 210 18.80 -3.64 -4.56
CA LYS A 210 19.25 -2.35 -5.09
C LYS A 210 18.89 -2.21 -6.56
N ILE A 211 18.52 -1.01 -6.94
CA ILE A 211 18.17 -0.66 -8.32
C ILE A 211 18.97 0.59 -8.69
N ILE A 212 19.80 0.48 -9.69
CA ILE A 212 20.51 1.64 -10.27
C ILE A 212 19.61 2.19 -11.38
N LEU A 213 19.01 3.35 -11.15
CA LEU A 213 18.14 4.03 -12.10
C LEU A 213 18.94 5.11 -12.83
N ILE A 214 19.18 4.91 -14.10
CA ILE A 214 19.87 5.84 -14.99
C ILE A 214 18.81 6.60 -15.79
N LYS A 215 18.64 7.87 -15.53
CA LYS A 215 17.76 8.79 -16.27
C LYS A 215 18.60 9.48 -17.34
N SER A 216 18.64 8.93 -18.54
CA SER A 216 19.44 9.46 -19.66
C SER A 216 18.89 8.94 -20.98
N LYS A 217 18.43 9.86 -21.83
CA LYS A 217 17.92 9.51 -23.16
C LYS A 217 18.94 8.73 -23.98
N LYS A 218 20.20 9.21 -24.03
CA LYS A 218 21.27 8.56 -24.78
C LYS A 218 21.55 7.14 -24.31
N THR A 219 21.62 6.95 -22.98
CA THR A 219 21.82 5.63 -22.38
C THR A 219 20.64 4.70 -22.69
N ALA A 220 19.41 5.19 -22.54
CA ALA A 220 18.22 4.41 -22.86
C ALA A 220 18.15 4.00 -24.35
N GLU A 221 18.56 4.88 -25.26
CA GLU A 221 18.65 4.59 -26.69
C GLU A 221 19.71 3.51 -26.99
N THR A 222 20.89 3.55 -26.34
CA THR A 222 21.91 2.52 -26.45
C THR A 222 21.40 1.15 -26.04
N TYR A 223 20.85 1.04 -24.81
CA TYR A 223 20.32 -0.24 -24.31
C TYR A 223 19.14 -0.78 -25.14
N ARG A 224 18.29 0.10 -25.68
CA ARG A 224 17.25 -0.32 -26.62
C ARG A 224 17.82 -0.86 -27.92
N THR A 225 18.84 -0.23 -28.46
CA THR A 225 19.49 -0.72 -29.68
C THR A 225 20.08 -2.11 -29.47
N GLU A 226 20.75 -2.34 -28.34
CA GLU A 226 21.28 -3.64 -27.98
C GLU A 226 20.14 -4.68 -27.81
N PHE A 227 19.06 -4.31 -27.13
CA PHE A 227 17.87 -5.17 -27.01
C PHE A 227 17.30 -5.55 -28.38
N GLU A 228 17.10 -4.58 -29.28
CA GLU A 228 16.52 -4.80 -30.61
C GLU A 228 17.41 -5.68 -31.52
N LEU A 229 18.73 -5.55 -31.41
CA LEU A 229 19.66 -6.43 -32.12
C LEU A 229 19.48 -7.90 -31.71
N ILE A 230 19.26 -8.14 -30.41
CA ILE A 230 19.04 -9.50 -29.92
C ILE A 230 17.59 -9.95 -30.21
N TRP A 231 16.62 -9.04 -30.09
CA TRP A 231 15.21 -9.34 -30.30
C TRP A 231 14.90 -9.74 -31.74
N LYS A 232 15.53 -9.10 -32.71
CA LYS A 232 15.33 -9.35 -34.17
C LYS A 232 16.18 -10.50 -34.72
N LYS A 233 17.20 -10.92 -33.99
CA LYS A 233 18.05 -12.05 -34.42
C LYS A 233 17.22 -13.35 -34.27
N ASP A 234 17.03 -14.07 -35.35
CA ASP A 234 16.33 -15.36 -35.40
C ASP A 234 17.03 -16.42 -34.55
#